data_6ef49f64d0e171efc68e3803d197345f
#
_entry.id   6ef49f64d0e171efc68e3803d197345f
#
_cell.length_a   1.000
_cell.length_b   1.000
_cell.length_c   1.000
_cell.angle_alpha   90.00
_cell.angle_beta   90.00
_cell.angle_gamma   90.00
#
_symmetry.space_group_name_H-M   'P 1'
#
loop_
_entity.id
_entity.type
_entity.pdbx_description
1 polymer ?
#
loop_
_entity_poly.entity_id
_entity_poly.type
_entity_poly.pdbx_seq_one_letter_code
_entity_poly.pdbx_strand_id
1 'polypeptide(L)'
;MISLGELHSSPNALAPYYSAFRVSERLLLTGHSHQAWPDAGFEGQKQAWSDAAEFVDQKWDAATAKWARVGEGYRERLGGCSGDITLDSNTHALLLRFLSALPLRERPRIVTTDGEFHTIRRQVDRLAEEGIEVVKVAADPLDTLSERLADQVDDRTSCVLVSSVLFGTGLIVPE
;
A
#
# COMPACT_ATOMS: atom_id res chain seq x y z
N MET A 1 -23.21 8.68 4.03
CA MET A 1 -21.79 8.58 4.48
C MET A 1 -21.83 8.26 5.97
N ILE A 2 -21.13 7.21 6.39
CA ILE A 2 -21.08 6.80 7.80
C ILE A 2 -20.25 7.80 8.60
N SER A 3 -20.76 8.27 9.74
CA SER A 3 -20.05 9.19 10.63
C SER A 3 -19.06 8.48 11.55
N LEU A 4 -18.08 9.21 12.10
CA LEU A 4 -17.16 8.67 13.10
C LEU A 4 -17.89 8.17 14.35
N GLY A 5 -18.97 8.84 14.76
CA GLY A 5 -19.79 8.39 15.90
C GLY A 5 -20.45 7.04 15.66
N GLU A 6 -20.93 6.78 14.45
CA GLU A 6 -21.48 5.48 14.08
C GLU A 6 -20.42 4.38 14.02
N LEU A 7 -19.17 4.71 13.60
CA LEU A 7 -18.07 3.75 13.61
C LEU A 7 -17.60 3.41 15.04
N HIS A 8 -17.74 4.34 15.99
CA HIS A 8 -17.35 4.11 17.38
C HIS A 8 -18.44 3.38 18.21
N SER A 9 -19.64 3.21 17.67
CA SER A 9 -20.67 2.40 18.32
C SER A 9 -20.36 0.91 18.24
N SER A 10 -20.95 0.09 19.12
CA SER A 10 -20.77 -1.36 19.11
C SER A 10 -22.15 -2.05 19.07
N PRO A 11 -22.46 -2.88 18.03
CA PRO A 11 -21.66 -3.08 16.81
C PRO A 11 -21.62 -1.80 15.97
N ASN A 12 -20.50 -1.55 15.28
CA ASN A 12 -20.39 -0.37 14.43
C ASN A 12 -21.21 -0.51 13.13
N ALA A 13 -21.44 0.63 12.46
CA ALA A 13 -22.26 0.71 11.26
C ALA A 13 -21.72 -0.10 10.06
N LEU A 14 -20.44 -0.52 10.08
CA LEU A 14 -19.85 -1.38 9.04
C LEU A 14 -20.12 -2.86 9.27
N ALA A 15 -20.47 -3.29 10.48
CA ALA A 15 -20.66 -4.70 10.81
C ALA A 15 -21.57 -5.49 9.84
N PRO A 16 -22.68 -4.91 9.32
CA PRO A 16 -23.57 -5.60 8.38
C PRO A 16 -22.91 -5.97 7.04
N TYR A 17 -21.82 -5.27 6.65
CA TYR A 17 -21.11 -5.52 5.40
C TYR A 17 -20.06 -6.63 5.51
N TYR A 18 -19.90 -7.24 6.68
CA TYR A 18 -18.90 -8.27 7.00
C TYR A 18 -19.57 -9.49 7.68
N SER A 19 -20.72 -9.92 7.17
CA SER A 19 -21.57 -10.93 7.81
C SER A 19 -20.85 -12.26 8.02
N ALA A 20 -20.07 -12.71 7.02
CA ALA A 20 -19.33 -13.95 7.09
C ALA A 20 -18.24 -13.95 8.18
N PHE A 21 -17.72 -12.80 8.52
CA PHE A 21 -16.65 -12.65 9.52
C PHE A 21 -17.16 -12.38 10.94
N ARG A 22 -18.46 -12.18 11.14
CA ARG A 22 -19.09 -11.97 12.44
C ARG A 22 -18.37 -10.93 13.30
N VAL A 23 -18.07 -9.77 12.68
CA VAL A 23 -17.26 -8.71 13.33
C VAL A 23 -17.92 -8.11 14.57
N SER A 24 -19.24 -8.23 14.71
CA SER A 24 -19.98 -7.83 15.92
C SER A 24 -19.74 -8.77 17.12
N GLU A 25 -19.25 -9.98 16.89
CA GLU A 25 -19.02 -11.02 17.90
C GLU A 25 -17.52 -11.21 18.22
N ARG A 26 -16.65 -10.49 17.54
CA ARG A 26 -15.19 -10.69 17.61
C ARG A 26 -14.47 -9.38 17.87
N LEU A 27 -13.44 -9.42 18.69
CA LEU A 27 -12.48 -8.34 18.82
C LEU A 27 -11.29 -8.56 17.86
N LEU A 28 -11.36 -7.94 16.68
CA LEU A 28 -10.34 -8.08 15.64
C LEU A 28 -9.27 -7.00 15.80
N LEU A 29 -8.15 -7.33 16.43
CA LEU A 29 -7.03 -6.42 16.71
C LEU A 29 -5.84 -6.57 15.73
N THR A 30 -5.99 -7.39 14.70
CA THR A 30 -4.93 -7.69 13.72
C THR A 30 -5.12 -6.94 12.40
N GLY A 31 -5.77 -5.77 12.44
CA GLY A 31 -6.12 -4.97 11.27
C GLY A 31 -4.94 -4.54 10.39
N HIS A 32 -3.75 -4.51 10.95
CA HIS A 32 -2.51 -4.21 10.22
C HIS A 32 -2.12 -5.32 9.22
N SER A 33 -2.59 -6.56 9.38
CA SER A 33 -2.22 -7.68 8.51
C SER A 33 -3.37 -8.62 8.16
N HIS A 34 -4.35 -8.79 9.05
CA HIS A 34 -5.43 -9.77 8.92
C HIS A 34 -6.76 -9.09 9.23
N GLN A 35 -7.39 -8.55 8.21
CA GLN A 35 -8.70 -7.91 8.33
C GLN A 35 -9.84 -8.86 7.96
N ALA A 36 -11.04 -8.56 8.47
CA ALA A 36 -12.26 -9.10 7.91
C ALA A 36 -12.42 -8.64 6.46
N TRP A 37 -12.91 -9.53 5.61
CA TRP A 37 -13.20 -9.21 4.22
C TRP A 37 -14.69 -8.87 4.07
N PRO A 38 -15.03 -7.80 3.36
CA PRO A 38 -16.42 -7.43 3.14
C PRO A 38 -17.15 -8.48 2.28
N ASP A 39 -18.44 -8.65 2.52
CA ASP A 39 -19.28 -9.58 1.75
C ASP A 39 -19.26 -9.26 0.25
N ALA A 40 -19.14 -7.97 -0.11
CA ALA A 40 -18.94 -7.53 -1.50
C ALA A 40 -17.68 -8.12 -2.17
N GLY A 41 -16.65 -8.43 -1.40
CA GLY A 41 -15.44 -9.09 -1.92
C GLY A 41 -15.73 -10.51 -2.40
N PHE A 42 -16.54 -11.27 -1.65
CA PHE A 42 -16.97 -12.61 -2.03
C PHE A 42 -17.87 -12.57 -3.28
N GLU A 43 -18.83 -11.66 -3.31
CA GLU A 43 -19.68 -11.49 -4.49
C GLU A 43 -18.89 -11.09 -5.74
N GLY A 44 -17.88 -10.22 -5.57
CA GLY A 44 -16.95 -9.85 -6.63
C GLY A 44 -16.15 -11.03 -7.18
N GLN A 45 -15.70 -11.95 -6.31
CA GLN A 45 -15.00 -13.17 -6.75
C GLN A 45 -15.93 -14.10 -7.53
N LYS A 46 -17.17 -14.30 -7.06
CA LYS A 46 -18.18 -15.11 -7.79
C LYS A 46 -18.47 -14.51 -9.17
N GLN A 47 -18.62 -13.17 -9.24
CA GLN A 47 -18.86 -12.49 -10.50
C GLN A 47 -17.67 -12.66 -11.46
N ALA A 48 -16.43 -12.53 -10.97
CA ALA A 48 -15.25 -12.73 -11.80
C ALA A 48 -15.14 -14.15 -12.34
N TRP A 49 -15.54 -15.15 -11.54
CA TRP A 49 -15.65 -16.54 -12.01
C TRP A 49 -16.69 -16.70 -13.12
N SER A 50 -17.89 -16.11 -12.93
CA SER A 50 -18.97 -16.17 -13.92
C SER A 50 -18.58 -15.45 -15.21
N ASP A 51 -17.98 -14.25 -15.12
CA ASP A 51 -17.45 -13.51 -16.26
C ASP A 51 -16.43 -14.35 -17.04
N ALA A 52 -15.56 -15.07 -16.34
CA ALA A 52 -14.56 -15.92 -16.96
C ALA A 52 -15.17 -17.14 -17.66
N ALA A 53 -16.23 -17.72 -17.09
CA ALA A 53 -16.93 -18.88 -17.67
C ALA A 53 -17.75 -18.48 -18.90
N GLU A 54 -18.36 -17.30 -18.88
CA GLU A 54 -19.23 -16.81 -19.96
C GLU A 54 -18.44 -16.21 -21.13
N PHE A 55 -17.45 -15.37 -20.83
CA PHE A 55 -16.76 -14.55 -21.83
C PHE A 55 -15.38 -15.11 -22.24
N VAL A 56 -14.85 -16.10 -21.55
CA VAL A 56 -13.54 -16.73 -21.81
C VAL A 56 -12.43 -15.69 -22.05
N ASP A 57 -12.06 -15.43 -23.30
CA ASP A 57 -10.99 -14.46 -23.65
C ASP A 57 -11.44 -13.01 -23.42
N GLN A 58 -12.72 -12.70 -23.63
CA GLN A 58 -13.28 -11.34 -23.50
C GLN A 58 -13.54 -10.93 -22.04
N LYS A 59 -13.34 -11.85 -21.06
CA LYS A 59 -13.43 -11.53 -19.62
C LYS A 59 -12.56 -10.34 -19.20
N TRP A 60 -11.48 -10.10 -19.93
CA TRP A 60 -10.56 -9.01 -19.66
C TRP A 60 -11.18 -7.62 -19.81
N ASP A 61 -12.20 -7.47 -20.66
CA ASP A 61 -12.92 -6.19 -20.81
C ASP A 61 -13.66 -5.84 -19.51
N ALA A 62 -14.36 -6.81 -18.92
CA ALA A 62 -15.03 -6.64 -17.63
C ALA A 62 -14.03 -6.41 -16.49
N ALA A 63 -12.92 -7.17 -16.48
CA ALA A 63 -11.87 -7.02 -15.47
C ALA A 63 -11.20 -5.63 -15.56
N THR A 64 -10.85 -5.17 -16.75
CA THR A 64 -10.23 -3.86 -16.99
C THR A 64 -11.15 -2.71 -16.57
N ALA A 65 -12.45 -2.80 -16.86
CA ALA A 65 -13.41 -1.79 -16.42
C ALA A 65 -13.50 -1.70 -14.88
N LYS A 66 -13.49 -2.85 -14.19
CA LYS A 66 -13.47 -2.88 -12.71
C LYS A 66 -12.16 -2.32 -12.15
N TRP A 67 -11.04 -2.66 -12.78
CA TRP A 67 -9.71 -2.15 -12.42
C TRP A 67 -9.64 -0.62 -12.51
N ALA A 68 -10.14 -0.04 -13.62
CA ALA A 68 -10.21 1.40 -13.80
C ALA A 68 -11.05 2.08 -12.71
N ARG A 69 -12.20 1.50 -12.34
CA ARG A 69 -13.03 2.01 -11.22
C ARG A 69 -12.31 2.02 -9.89
N VAL A 70 -11.53 0.98 -9.59
CA VAL A 70 -10.72 0.94 -8.37
C VAL A 70 -9.66 2.04 -8.40
N GLY A 71 -8.96 2.21 -9.53
CA GLY A 71 -7.99 3.29 -9.73
C GLY A 71 -8.60 4.67 -9.51
N GLU A 72 -9.79 4.92 -10.05
CA GLU A 72 -10.49 6.20 -9.86
C GLU A 72 -10.89 6.44 -8.40
N GLY A 73 -11.34 5.41 -7.69
CA GLY A 73 -11.63 5.51 -6.26
C GLY A 73 -10.39 5.86 -5.42
N TYR A 74 -9.20 5.40 -5.81
CA TYR A 74 -7.94 5.83 -5.18
C TYR A 74 -7.61 7.27 -5.57
N ARG A 75 -7.76 7.66 -6.83
CA ARG A 75 -7.52 9.04 -7.31
C ARG A 75 -8.32 10.06 -6.51
N GLU A 76 -9.61 9.80 -6.32
CA GLU A 76 -10.49 10.66 -5.52
C GLU A 76 -9.98 10.83 -4.07
N ARG A 77 -9.54 9.72 -3.44
CA ARG A 77 -9.03 9.72 -2.06
C ARG A 77 -7.69 10.40 -1.90
N LEU A 78 -6.89 10.42 -2.96
CA LEU A 78 -5.60 11.11 -3.02
C LEU A 78 -5.73 12.60 -3.43
N GLY A 79 -6.95 13.18 -3.35
CA GLY A 79 -7.17 14.58 -3.65
C GLY A 79 -7.13 14.92 -5.15
N GLY A 80 -7.43 13.96 -6.01
CA GLY A 80 -7.50 14.18 -7.45
C GLY A 80 -6.12 14.34 -8.10
N CYS A 81 -5.14 13.52 -7.71
CA CYS A 81 -3.80 13.54 -8.29
C CYS A 81 -3.83 13.43 -9.82
N SER A 82 -2.91 14.12 -10.49
CA SER A 82 -2.81 14.17 -11.96
C SER A 82 -2.04 12.99 -12.56
N GLY A 83 -1.40 12.17 -11.75
CA GLY A 83 -0.65 10.99 -12.20
C GLY A 83 -1.54 9.78 -12.49
N ASP A 84 -0.95 8.76 -13.08
CA ASP A 84 -1.59 7.48 -13.27
C ASP A 84 -1.62 6.65 -11.98
N ILE A 85 -2.72 5.94 -11.76
CA ILE A 85 -2.85 5.00 -10.65
C ILE A 85 -2.53 3.59 -11.15
N THR A 86 -1.45 3.03 -10.65
CA THR A 86 -1.09 1.63 -10.91
C THR A 86 -1.52 0.76 -9.73
N LEU A 87 -2.15 -0.36 -10.04
CA LEU A 87 -2.59 -1.36 -9.07
C LEU A 87 -1.80 -2.66 -9.26
N ASP A 88 -1.60 -3.39 -8.18
CA ASP A 88 -1.04 -4.75 -8.22
C ASP A 88 -1.55 -5.57 -7.03
N SER A 89 -1.17 -6.83 -6.99
CA SER A 89 -1.62 -7.79 -5.97
C SER A 89 -1.15 -7.46 -4.55
N ASN A 90 -0.03 -6.76 -4.41
CA ASN A 90 0.55 -6.42 -3.10
C ASN A 90 1.63 -5.34 -3.23
N THR A 91 2.04 -4.78 -2.09
CA THR A 91 3.08 -3.74 -2.00
C THR A 91 4.42 -4.18 -2.61
N HIS A 92 4.80 -5.46 -2.47
CA HIS A 92 6.07 -5.94 -3.04
C HIS A 92 6.08 -5.87 -4.56
N ALA A 93 5.01 -6.30 -5.22
CA ALA A 93 4.90 -6.22 -6.67
C ALA A 93 4.95 -4.76 -7.16
N LEU A 94 4.25 -3.85 -6.46
CA LEU A 94 4.31 -2.41 -6.75
C LEU A 94 5.72 -1.84 -6.54
N LEU A 95 6.40 -2.22 -5.45
CA LEU A 95 7.76 -1.80 -5.17
C LEU A 95 8.72 -2.23 -6.28
N LEU A 96 8.65 -3.48 -6.73
CA LEU A 96 9.50 -3.97 -7.82
C LEU A 96 9.27 -3.19 -9.12
N ARG A 97 8.02 -2.92 -9.47
CA ARG A 97 7.68 -2.09 -10.64
C ARG A 97 8.24 -0.68 -10.50
N PHE A 98 8.06 -0.05 -9.35
CA PHE A 98 8.59 1.28 -9.07
C PHE A 98 10.11 1.31 -9.20
N LEU A 99 10.82 0.42 -8.52
CA LEU A 99 12.28 0.34 -8.56
C LEU A 99 12.82 0.07 -9.98
N SER A 100 12.10 -0.73 -10.78
CA SER A 100 12.49 -1.02 -12.16
C SER A 100 12.38 0.18 -13.10
N ALA A 101 11.59 1.19 -12.73
CA ALA A 101 11.41 2.43 -13.50
C ALA A 101 12.44 3.52 -13.13
N LEU A 102 13.21 3.31 -12.05
CA LEU A 102 14.18 4.29 -11.58
C LEU A 102 15.49 4.21 -12.37
N PRO A 103 16.18 5.35 -12.60
CA PRO A 103 17.47 5.39 -13.28
C PRO A 103 18.62 4.98 -12.35
N LEU A 104 18.53 3.78 -11.75
CA LEU A 104 19.50 3.31 -10.74
C LEU A 104 20.94 3.15 -11.27
N ARG A 105 21.15 3.14 -12.59
CA ARG A 105 22.51 3.11 -13.17
C ARG A 105 23.16 4.49 -13.14
N GLU A 106 22.38 5.54 -13.39
CA GLU A 106 22.84 6.93 -13.41
C GLU A 106 22.83 7.54 -12.00
N ARG A 107 21.84 7.16 -11.19
CA ARG A 107 21.65 7.66 -9.82
C ARG A 107 21.53 6.49 -8.85
N PRO A 108 22.66 5.85 -8.48
CA PRO A 108 22.67 4.57 -7.77
C PRO A 108 22.49 4.72 -6.25
N ARG A 109 21.66 5.65 -5.79
CA ARG A 109 21.42 5.90 -4.36
C ARG A 109 19.94 5.90 -4.03
N ILE A 110 19.58 5.16 -2.98
CA ILE A 110 18.24 5.11 -2.37
C ILE A 110 18.36 5.52 -0.91
N VAL A 111 17.52 6.45 -0.47
CA VAL A 111 17.41 6.85 0.93
C VAL A 111 16.13 6.21 1.49
N THR A 112 16.22 5.60 2.68
CA THR A 112 15.10 4.93 3.35
C THR A 112 15.27 4.99 4.86
N THR A 113 14.37 4.35 5.62
CA THR A 113 14.49 4.24 7.07
C THR A 113 14.86 2.83 7.51
N ASP A 114 15.37 2.68 8.73
CA ASP A 114 15.55 1.37 9.37
C ASP A 114 14.23 0.81 9.93
N GLY A 115 13.18 1.63 10.00
CA GLY A 115 11.83 1.27 10.46
C GLY A 115 10.92 0.68 9.39
N GLU A 116 11.41 0.45 8.17
CA GLU A 116 10.63 -0.04 7.05
C GLU A 116 10.12 -1.48 7.23
N PHE A 117 8.97 -1.77 6.59
CA PHE A 117 8.42 -3.12 6.54
C PHE A 117 9.43 -4.10 5.94
N HIS A 118 9.51 -5.30 6.49
CA HIS A 118 10.54 -6.28 6.15
C HIS A 118 10.65 -6.59 4.65
N THR A 119 9.57 -6.53 3.89
CA THR A 119 9.60 -6.74 2.44
C THR A 119 10.38 -5.63 1.72
N ILE A 120 10.15 -4.36 2.10
CA ILE A 120 10.88 -3.20 1.57
C ILE A 120 12.35 -3.32 1.95
N ARG A 121 12.63 -3.54 3.24
CA ARG A 121 13.98 -3.68 3.77
C ARG A 121 14.78 -4.75 3.04
N ARG A 122 14.24 -5.96 2.88
CA ARG A 122 14.92 -7.06 2.17
C ARG A 122 15.19 -6.73 0.71
N GLN A 123 14.27 -6.03 0.05
CA GLN A 123 14.45 -5.67 -1.35
C GLN A 123 15.57 -4.63 -1.53
N VAL A 124 15.62 -3.60 -0.68
CA VAL A 124 16.70 -2.61 -0.75
C VAL A 124 18.05 -3.19 -0.31
N ASP A 125 18.06 -4.11 0.68
CA ASP A 125 19.27 -4.84 1.08
C ASP A 125 19.83 -5.64 -0.09
N ARG A 126 18.96 -6.32 -0.84
CA ARG A 126 19.37 -7.05 -2.05
C ARG A 126 19.95 -6.13 -3.12
N LEU A 127 19.37 -4.94 -3.32
CA LEU A 127 19.93 -3.95 -4.24
C LEU A 127 21.30 -3.44 -3.78
N ALA A 128 21.52 -3.31 -2.46
CA ALA A 128 22.83 -2.93 -1.93
C ALA A 128 23.91 -3.97 -2.26
N GLU A 129 23.59 -5.26 -2.24
CA GLU A 129 24.49 -6.34 -2.66
C GLU A 129 24.86 -6.24 -4.15
N GLU A 130 23.99 -5.64 -4.98
CA GLU A 130 24.23 -5.40 -6.41
C GLU A 130 24.88 -4.04 -6.70
N GLY A 131 25.32 -3.32 -5.67
CA GLY A 131 26.10 -2.08 -5.81
C GLY A 131 25.29 -0.79 -5.76
N ILE A 132 24.00 -0.84 -5.40
CA ILE A 132 23.20 0.37 -5.11
C ILE A 132 23.54 0.86 -3.70
N GLU A 133 23.83 2.13 -3.56
CA GLU A 133 24.02 2.77 -2.25
C GLU A 133 22.67 2.92 -1.54
N VAL A 134 22.46 2.18 -0.48
CA VAL A 134 21.25 2.26 0.33
C VAL A 134 21.56 2.93 1.66
N VAL A 135 21.06 4.15 1.82
CA VAL A 135 21.20 4.93 3.06
C VAL A 135 19.99 4.70 3.93
N LYS A 136 20.19 4.09 5.10
CA LYS A 136 19.14 3.87 6.10
C LYS A 136 19.25 4.90 7.21
N VAL A 137 18.29 5.80 7.28
CA VAL A 137 18.17 6.78 8.35
C VAL A 137 17.46 6.13 9.53
N ALA A 138 17.96 6.33 10.75
CA ALA A 138 17.29 5.85 11.95
C ALA A 138 15.89 6.46 12.04
N ALA A 139 14.87 5.63 12.26
CA ALA A 139 13.50 6.11 12.37
C ALA A 139 13.25 6.93 13.66
N ASP A 140 14.03 6.68 14.69
CA ASP A 140 13.99 7.43 15.95
C ASP A 140 15.15 8.45 16.02
N PRO A 141 14.92 9.69 16.51
CA PRO A 141 13.65 10.29 16.91
C PRO A 141 12.78 10.67 15.69
N LEU A 142 11.47 10.48 15.82
CA LEU A 142 10.52 10.64 14.72
C LEU A 142 10.33 12.11 14.30
N ASP A 143 10.35 13.03 15.25
CA ASP A 143 10.12 14.47 15.06
C ASP A 143 11.13 15.15 14.12
N THR A 144 12.34 14.60 14.01
CA THR A 144 13.39 15.09 13.11
C THR A 144 13.61 14.19 11.88
N LEU A 145 12.82 13.14 11.72
CA LEU A 145 13.04 12.14 10.67
C LEU A 145 12.99 12.74 9.27
N SER A 146 12.03 13.60 8.98
CA SER A 146 11.87 14.23 7.66
C SER A 146 13.10 15.08 7.28
N GLU A 147 13.62 15.88 8.22
CA GLU A 147 14.84 16.67 8.04
C GLU A 147 16.07 15.77 7.81
N ARG A 148 16.23 14.73 8.64
CA ARG A 148 17.35 13.78 8.51
C ARG A 148 17.31 12.97 7.21
N LEU A 149 16.12 12.68 6.69
CA LEU A 149 15.96 12.07 5.36
C LEU A 149 16.36 13.05 4.26
N ALA A 150 15.91 14.30 4.34
CA ALA A 150 16.23 15.34 3.37
C ALA A 150 17.74 15.60 3.30
N ASP A 151 18.42 15.63 4.44
CA ASP A 151 19.88 15.80 4.53
C ASP A 151 20.69 14.69 3.84
N GLN A 152 20.07 13.54 3.60
CA GLN A 152 20.71 12.43 2.90
C GLN A 152 20.51 12.47 1.38
N VAL A 153 19.69 13.39 0.87
CA VAL A 153 19.40 13.47 -0.56
C VAL A 153 20.49 14.27 -1.28
N ASP A 154 21.04 13.71 -2.35
CA ASP A 154 22.02 14.33 -3.23
C ASP A 154 21.69 14.06 -4.70
N ASP A 155 22.57 14.54 -5.62
CA ASP A 155 22.42 14.38 -7.08
C ASP A 155 22.40 12.93 -7.54
N ARG A 156 22.90 12.00 -6.74
CA ARG A 156 22.96 10.57 -6.99
C ARG A 156 21.73 9.82 -6.50
N THR A 157 20.84 10.50 -5.75
CA THR A 157 19.65 9.88 -5.14
C THR A 157 18.55 9.68 -6.18
N SER A 158 18.19 8.44 -6.45
CA SER A 158 17.06 8.08 -7.33
C SER A 158 15.71 8.23 -6.65
N CYS A 159 15.62 7.87 -5.37
CA CYS A 159 14.38 8.04 -4.60
C CYS A 159 14.62 8.07 -3.10
N VAL A 160 13.64 8.65 -2.40
CA VAL A 160 13.41 8.45 -0.97
C VAL A 160 12.23 7.51 -0.82
N LEU A 161 12.42 6.41 -0.11
CA LEU A 161 11.43 5.33 0.06
C LEU A 161 11.08 5.20 1.55
N VAL A 162 9.89 5.66 1.92
CA VAL A 162 9.44 5.74 3.32
C VAL A 162 7.99 5.30 3.44
N SER A 163 7.69 4.45 4.42
CA SER A 163 6.32 4.12 4.80
C SER A 163 5.70 5.27 5.60
N SER A 164 4.49 5.69 5.24
CA SER A 164 3.76 6.72 6.01
C SER A 164 3.49 6.31 7.46
N VAL A 165 3.39 5.00 7.72
CA VAL A 165 3.25 4.42 9.06
C VAL A 165 4.32 3.37 9.25
N LEU A 166 5.18 3.54 10.24
CA LEU A 166 6.27 2.62 10.52
C LEU A 166 5.74 1.29 11.09
N PHE A 167 6.15 0.20 10.49
CA PHE A 167 5.63 -1.14 10.81
C PHE A 167 5.88 -1.57 12.27
N GLY A 168 7.06 -1.32 12.80
CA GLY A 168 7.45 -1.78 14.13
C GLY A 168 6.83 -1.01 15.29
N THR A 169 6.45 0.24 15.06
CA THR A 169 6.00 1.17 16.10
C THR A 169 4.56 1.65 15.92
N GLY A 170 4.04 1.60 14.68
CA GLY A 170 2.75 2.19 14.33
C GLY A 170 2.75 3.72 14.30
N LEU A 171 3.92 4.35 14.40
CA LEU A 171 4.05 5.81 14.37
C LEU A 171 3.87 6.33 12.94
N ILE A 172 3.18 7.46 12.82
CA ILE A 172 2.97 8.17 11.55
C ILE A 172 4.17 9.09 11.31
N VAL A 173 4.83 8.91 10.17
CA VAL A 173 5.95 9.78 9.77
C VAL A 173 5.41 11.18 9.47
N PRO A 174 5.99 12.25 10.04
CA PRO A 174 5.60 13.64 9.74
C PRO A 174 5.78 13.97 8.25
N GLU A 175 4.87 14.80 7.69
CA GLU A 175 4.97 15.32 6.32
C GLU A 175 6.09 16.36 6.17
#